data_5e1ad90c7989a0405ebb9284741fd2e7
#
_entry.id   5e1ad90c7989a0405ebb9284741fd2e7
#
_cell.length_a   1.000
_cell.length_b   1.000
_cell.length_c   1.000
_cell.angle_alpha   90.00
_cell.angle_beta   90.00
_cell.angle_gamma   90.00
#
_symmetry.space_group_name_H-M   'P 1'
#
loop_
_entity.id
_entity.type
_entity.pdbx_description
1 polymer ?
#
loop_
_entity_poly.entity_id
_entity_poly.type
_entity_poly.pdbx_seq_one_letter_code
_entity_poly.pdbx_strand_id
1 'polypeptide(L)'
;MADNMVAKEQLRSIVERIERLEEEKKAIADDIRDVYAEAKGNGFDTKVLRQVIGLRKKDSTERQEQEAVRDLYMSALGMIPDFERAADEAAE
;
A
#
# COMPACT_ATOMS: atom_id res chain seq x y z
N MET A 1 -4.82 1.47 -47.45
CA MET A 1 -5.02 2.88 -47.06
C MET A 1 -6.06 3.00 -45.94
N ALA A 2 -7.19 2.32 -46.07
CA ALA A 2 -8.20 2.29 -45.00
C ALA A 2 -7.65 1.74 -43.69
N ASP A 3 -6.80 0.71 -43.78
CA ASP A 3 -6.21 0.07 -42.59
C ASP A 3 -5.30 1.02 -41.79
N ASN A 4 -4.56 1.91 -42.51
CA ASN A 4 -3.73 2.89 -41.85
C ASN A 4 -4.53 3.97 -41.12
N MET A 5 -5.68 4.35 -41.70
CA MET A 5 -6.58 5.31 -41.05
C MET A 5 -7.21 4.73 -39.81
N VAL A 6 -7.66 3.48 -39.89
CA VAL A 6 -8.25 2.77 -38.72
C VAL A 6 -7.21 2.63 -37.61
N ALA A 7 -5.97 2.26 -37.96
CA ALA A 7 -4.89 2.14 -37.01
C ALA A 7 -4.55 3.48 -36.35
N LYS A 8 -4.55 4.56 -37.10
CA LYS A 8 -4.31 5.90 -36.59
C LYS A 8 -5.40 6.34 -35.59
N GLU A 9 -6.66 6.10 -35.97
CA GLU A 9 -7.78 6.46 -35.11
C GLU A 9 -7.80 5.63 -33.83
N GLN A 10 -7.49 4.35 -33.92
CA GLN A 10 -7.38 3.47 -32.76
C GLN A 10 -6.25 3.93 -31.85
N LEU A 11 -5.11 4.25 -32.42
CA LEU A 11 -3.95 4.74 -31.65
C LEU A 11 -4.30 6.06 -30.94
N ARG A 12 -4.94 6.98 -31.66
CA ARG A 12 -5.35 8.27 -31.07
C ARG A 12 -6.32 8.05 -29.92
N SER A 13 -7.32 7.19 -30.11
CA SER A 13 -8.29 6.86 -29.09
C SER A 13 -7.63 6.27 -27.83
N ILE A 14 -6.68 5.37 -28.05
CA ILE A 14 -5.94 4.74 -26.94
C ILE A 14 -5.12 5.80 -26.18
N VAL A 15 -4.40 6.64 -26.91
CA VAL A 15 -3.59 7.70 -26.31
C VAL A 15 -4.45 8.67 -25.50
N GLU A 16 -5.55 9.13 -26.08
CA GLU A 16 -6.43 10.07 -25.41
C GLU A 16 -7.06 9.48 -24.14
N ARG A 17 -7.43 8.19 -24.19
CA ARG A 17 -7.97 7.50 -23.01
C ARG A 17 -6.92 7.36 -21.90
N ILE A 18 -5.69 7.02 -22.29
CA ILE A 18 -4.58 6.92 -21.33
C ILE A 18 -4.30 8.29 -20.70
N GLU A 19 -4.22 9.33 -21.53
CA GLU A 19 -3.95 10.68 -21.03
C GLU A 19 -5.03 11.15 -20.05
N ARG A 20 -6.29 10.88 -20.36
CA ARG A 20 -7.40 11.23 -19.45
C ARG A 20 -7.30 10.47 -18.15
N LEU A 21 -6.99 9.18 -18.21
CA LEU A 21 -6.84 8.36 -17.00
C LEU A 21 -5.64 8.81 -16.17
N GLU A 22 -4.55 9.23 -16.82
CA GLU A 22 -3.39 9.77 -16.10
C GLU A 22 -3.75 11.09 -15.39
N GLU A 23 -4.58 11.93 -16.01
CA GLU A 23 -5.06 13.15 -15.35
C GLU A 23 -5.96 12.83 -14.15
N GLU A 24 -6.85 11.87 -14.32
CA GLU A 24 -7.72 11.40 -13.22
C GLU A 24 -6.89 10.81 -12.09
N LYS A 25 -5.88 10.03 -12.42
CA LYS A 25 -4.95 9.44 -11.46
C LYS A 25 -4.23 10.53 -10.67
N LYS A 26 -3.77 11.57 -11.35
CA LYS A 26 -3.09 12.70 -10.70
C LYS A 26 -4.03 13.43 -9.75
N ALA A 27 -5.28 13.67 -10.18
CA ALA A 27 -6.28 14.32 -9.34
C ALA A 27 -6.56 13.49 -8.09
N ILE A 28 -6.69 12.17 -8.23
CA ILE A 28 -6.90 11.26 -7.11
C ILE A 28 -5.69 11.27 -6.18
N ALA A 29 -4.48 11.26 -6.74
CA ALA A 29 -3.26 11.31 -5.93
C ALA A 29 -3.18 12.60 -5.11
N ASP A 30 -3.58 13.72 -5.70
CA ASP A 30 -3.64 15.01 -5.01
C ASP A 30 -4.68 14.98 -3.86
N ASP A 31 -5.83 14.37 -4.11
CA ASP A 31 -6.88 14.23 -3.10
C ASP A 31 -6.41 13.36 -1.93
N ILE A 32 -5.72 12.25 -2.23
CA ILE A 32 -5.16 11.38 -1.20
C ILE A 32 -4.15 12.15 -0.35
N ARG A 33 -3.29 12.93 -0.98
CA ARG A 33 -2.31 13.76 -0.28
C ARG A 33 -2.99 14.75 0.65
N ASP A 34 -4.10 15.35 0.19
CA ASP A 34 -4.85 16.30 0.99
C ASP A 34 -5.46 15.66 2.23
N VAL A 35 -5.97 14.42 2.11
CA VAL A 35 -6.50 13.68 3.25
C VAL A 35 -5.40 13.36 4.27
N TYR A 36 -4.22 12.97 3.80
CA TYR A 36 -3.07 12.77 4.70
C TYR A 36 -2.67 14.07 5.40
N ALA A 37 -2.72 15.20 4.68
CA ALA A 37 -2.42 16.50 5.29
C ALA A 37 -3.45 16.86 6.37
N GLU A 38 -4.71 16.57 6.13
CA GLU A 38 -5.77 16.74 7.13
C GLU A 38 -5.51 15.86 8.36
N ALA A 39 -5.17 14.59 8.15
CA ALA A 39 -4.86 13.67 9.23
C ALA A 39 -3.69 14.18 10.06
N LYS A 40 -2.64 14.67 9.42
CA LYS A 40 -1.49 15.26 10.10
C LYS A 40 -1.89 16.47 10.92
N GLY A 41 -2.75 17.33 10.37
CA GLY A 41 -3.27 18.49 11.08
C GLY A 41 -4.08 18.12 12.31
N ASN A 42 -4.71 16.94 12.30
CA ASN A 42 -5.48 16.42 13.43
C ASN A 42 -4.63 15.62 14.42
N GLY A 43 -3.30 15.58 14.23
CA GLY A 43 -2.38 14.91 15.16
C GLY A 43 -2.08 13.46 14.87
N PHE A 44 -2.54 12.91 13.75
CA PHE A 44 -2.24 11.53 13.38
C PHE A 44 -0.84 11.42 12.76
N ASP A 45 -0.19 10.30 12.98
CA ASP A 45 1.10 9.96 12.37
C ASP A 45 0.84 9.42 10.95
N THR A 46 1.17 10.22 9.94
CA THR A 46 0.89 9.85 8.53
C THR A 46 1.74 8.66 8.06
N LYS A 47 2.94 8.49 8.61
CA LYS A 47 3.80 7.35 8.28
C LYS A 47 3.14 6.04 8.74
N VAL A 48 2.63 6.04 9.96
CA VAL A 48 1.92 4.89 10.51
C VAL A 48 0.60 4.65 9.77
N LEU A 49 -0.12 5.70 9.42
CA LEU A 49 -1.34 5.59 8.63
C LEU A 49 -1.09 4.87 7.30
N ARG A 50 0.00 5.22 6.60
CA ARG A 50 0.35 4.56 5.34
C ARG A 50 0.63 3.08 5.55
N GLN A 51 1.29 2.72 6.64
CA GLN A 51 1.55 1.33 7.00
C GLN A 51 0.25 0.56 7.24
N VAL A 52 -0.66 1.16 8.00
CA VAL A 52 -1.96 0.55 8.31
C VAL A 52 -2.77 0.35 7.04
N ILE A 53 -2.82 1.34 6.16
CA ILE A 53 -3.53 1.24 4.89
C ILE A 53 -2.93 0.15 4.01
N GLY A 54 -1.61 0.03 3.97
CA GLY A 54 -0.93 -1.05 3.25
C GLY A 54 -1.29 -2.42 3.79
N LEU A 55 -1.38 -2.57 5.10
CA LEU A 55 -1.78 -3.82 5.74
C LEU A 55 -3.24 -4.17 5.43
N ARG A 56 -4.12 -3.18 5.37
CA ARG A 56 -5.54 -3.40 5.06
C ARG A 56 -5.77 -3.87 3.63
N LYS A 57 -4.84 -3.60 2.71
CA LYS A 57 -4.94 -4.05 1.31
C LYS A 57 -4.66 -5.54 1.14
N LYS A 58 -3.98 -6.15 2.10
CA LYS A 58 -3.64 -7.57 2.07
C LYS A 58 -4.78 -8.38 2.65
N ASP A 59 -4.98 -9.61 2.13
CA ASP A 59 -5.95 -10.48 2.77
C ASP A 59 -5.42 -10.88 4.15
N SER A 60 -6.34 -11.27 5.06
CA SER A 60 -6.00 -11.50 6.45
C SER A 60 -5.01 -12.66 6.64
N THR A 61 -5.11 -13.69 5.82
CA THR A 61 -4.20 -14.85 5.90
C THR A 61 -2.78 -14.44 5.51
N GLU A 62 -2.63 -13.76 4.37
CA GLU A 62 -1.33 -13.27 3.93
C GLU A 62 -0.71 -12.34 4.95
N ARG A 63 -1.51 -11.43 5.53
CA ARG A 63 -1.04 -10.52 6.55
C ARG A 63 -0.54 -11.27 7.78
N GLN A 64 -1.30 -12.26 8.25
CA GLN A 64 -0.92 -13.07 9.40
C GLN A 64 0.37 -13.85 9.15
N GLU A 65 0.53 -14.41 7.96
CA GLU A 65 1.74 -15.12 7.57
C GLU A 65 2.95 -14.20 7.56
N GLN A 66 2.83 -13.00 6.99
CA GLN A 66 3.92 -12.03 6.95
C GLN A 66 4.27 -11.52 8.35
N GLU A 67 3.28 -11.27 9.19
CA GLU A 67 3.49 -10.83 10.56
C GLU A 67 4.23 -11.92 11.37
N ALA A 68 3.85 -13.17 11.20
CA ALA A 68 4.48 -14.29 11.89
C ALA A 68 5.96 -14.42 11.49
N VAL A 69 6.27 -14.33 10.21
CA VAL A 69 7.66 -14.41 9.73
C VAL A 69 8.46 -13.20 10.21
N ARG A 70 7.89 -12.00 10.14
CA ARG A 70 8.55 -10.79 10.65
C ARG A 70 8.84 -10.91 12.13
N ASP A 71 7.88 -11.35 12.91
CA ASP A 71 8.04 -11.50 14.36
C ASP A 71 9.12 -12.53 14.69
N LEU A 72 9.19 -13.60 13.92
CA LEU A 72 10.25 -14.60 14.07
C LEU A 72 11.63 -13.98 13.83
N TYR A 73 11.78 -13.20 12.78
CA TYR A 73 13.03 -12.52 12.48
C TYR A 73 13.39 -11.49 13.54
N MET A 74 12.42 -10.72 13.99
CA MET A 74 12.63 -9.72 15.02
C MET A 74 13.03 -10.37 16.35
N SER A 75 12.39 -11.47 16.70
CA SER A 75 12.75 -12.24 17.88
C SER A 75 14.19 -12.76 17.80
N ALA A 76 14.57 -13.31 16.64
CA ALA A 76 15.93 -13.81 16.42
C ALA A 76 16.99 -12.71 16.54
N LEU A 77 16.60 -11.45 16.22
CA LEU A 77 17.51 -10.31 16.32
C LEU A 77 17.41 -9.58 17.68
N GLY A 78 16.64 -10.13 18.62
CA GLY A 78 16.47 -9.51 19.93
C GLY A 78 15.61 -8.26 19.95
N MET A 79 14.77 -8.06 18.94
CA MET A 79 13.94 -6.87 18.82
C MET A 79 12.59 -6.99 19.53
N ILE A 80 12.23 -8.21 19.98
CA ILE A 80 10.99 -8.48 20.71
C ILE A 80 11.33 -9.32 21.96
N PRO A 81 11.95 -8.72 22.98
CA PRO A 81 12.35 -9.49 24.18
C PRO A 81 11.17 -10.05 24.96
N ASP A 82 10.04 -9.34 24.99
CA ASP A 82 8.86 -9.79 25.76
C ASP A 82 8.22 -11.02 25.15
N PHE A 83 8.30 -11.19 23.82
CA PHE A 83 7.80 -12.37 23.13
C PHE A 83 8.57 -13.63 23.56
N GLU A 84 9.90 -13.56 23.60
CA GLU A 84 10.73 -14.66 24.06
C GLU A 84 10.48 -15.01 25.51
N ARG A 85 10.34 -14.00 26.37
CA ARG A 85 10.03 -14.19 27.76
C ARG A 85 8.69 -14.88 27.96
N ALA A 86 7.67 -14.45 27.21
CA ALA A 86 6.34 -15.06 27.27
C ALA A 86 6.37 -16.51 26.81
N ALA A 87 7.16 -16.82 25.77
CA ALA A 87 7.33 -18.18 25.27
C ALA A 87 8.04 -19.07 26.30
N ASP A 88 9.07 -18.55 26.96
CA ASP A 88 9.80 -19.26 28.01
C ASP A 88 8.91 -19.52 29.21
N GLU A 89 8.13 -18.55 29.64
CA GLU A 89 7.19 -18.71 30.73
C GLU A 89 6.10 -19.75 30.41
N ALA A 90 5.63 -19.77 29.15
CA ALA A 90 4.65 -20.75 28.70
C ALA A 90 5.22 -22.16 28.64
N ALA A 91 6.53 -22.31 28.44
CA ALA A 91 7.20 -23.61 28.38
C ALA A 91 7.40 -24.24 29.77
N GLU A 92 7.34 -23.47 30.80
CA GLU A 92 7.42 -23.94 32.19
C GLU A 92 6.06 -24.36 32.72
#